data_2887a12ba7a36cb6b577f8c84d8e9065
#
_entry.id   2887a12ba7a36cb6b577f8c84d8e9065
#
_cell.length_a   1.000
_cell.length_b   1.000
_cell.length_c   1.000
_cell.angle_alpha   90.00
_cell.angle_beta   90.00
_cell.angle_gamma   90.00
#
_symmetry.space_group_name_H-M   'P 1'
#
loop_
_entity.id
_entity.type
_entity.pdbx_description
1 polymer ?
#
loop_
_entity_poly.entity_id
_entity_poly.type
_entity_poly.pdbx_seq_one_letter_code
_entity_poly.pdbx_strand_id
1 'polypeptide(L)'
;PNTASYTYNTAIGGNNATVLTNTNVKGYAFSATGGFTLNSWHGLSGSAFYTFSEAKEVTANAGSSASSAWSGSLTVNSPNEQYKTLSNFSVPHRIVANLTYNIKNTSIGVYYSGANQGRFSYYYSNDVNGDGVANDLMYIPKSDAEIKFVNITSGSTVLFTAQQQLDAFNKFIRDNDLEKYRGKVVPRNGFLLPWNNRIDLRISQTLFNNMASKGDKVQISLDFINFGNLLNSKWGIQDYNVSSYGAAILSKSGSAATPDPSFTMLRDGSNLVSSPTRPASTTATTWTAMLGFKYSF
;
A
#
# COMPACT_ATOMS: atom_id res chain seq x y z
N PRO A 1 5.72 12.29 -26.39
CA PRO A 1 5.22 10.94 -26.17
C PRO A 1 5.28 10.20 -27.48
N ASN A 2 5.92 9.02 -27.47
CA ASN A 2 6.10 8.21 -28.65
C ASN A 2 4.79 7.43 -28.85
N THR A 3 3.98 7.84 -29.80
CA THR A 3 2.72 7.20 -30.19
C THR A 3 2.95 6.02 -31.17
N ALA A 4 4.01 5.26 -30.97
CA ALA A 4 4.26 4.08 -31.78
C ALA A 4 3.23 2.99 -31.42
N SER A 5 2.21 2.86 -32.24
CA SER A 5 1.33 1.69 -32.24
C SER A 5 2.13 0.46 -32.67
N TYR A 6 2.31 -0.50 -31.79
CA TYR A 6 2.96 -1.77 -32.12
C TYR A 6 1.97 -2.66 -32.85
N THR A 7 2.23 -2.94 -34.12
CA THR A 7 1.49 -3.96 -34.87
C THR A 7 2.15 -5.32 -34.68
N TYR A 8 1.39 -6.28 -34.18
CA TYR A 8 1.87 -7.65 -34.00
C TYR A 8 2.00 -8.38 -35.36
N ASN A 9 3.06 -9.18 -35.47
CA ASN A 9 3.16 -10.10 -36.61
C ASN A 9 2.18 -11.27 -36.39
N THR A 10 1.10 -11.32 -37.15
CA THR A 10 0.04 -12.34 -37.04
C THR A 10 0.56 -13.77 -37.35
N ALA A 11 1.75 -13.92 -37.98
CA ALA A 11 2.39 -15.21 -38.18
C ALA A 11 2.89 -15.89 -36.92
N ILE A 12 2.99 -15.16 -35.79
CA ILE A 12 3.43 -15.70 -34.47
C ILE A 12 2.26 -16.35 -33.69
N GLY A 13 1.05 -16.32 -34.23
CA GLY A 13 -0.08 -17.11 -33.70
C GLY A 13 -0.66 -16.61 -32.40
N GLY A 14 -0.69 -15.29 -32.16
CA GLY A 14 -1.31 -14.68 -30.98
C GLY A 14 -0.95 -13.22 -30.81
N ASN A 15 -1.71 -12.51 -29.98
CA ASN A 15 -1.50 -11.08 -29.78
C ASN A 15 -0.34 -10.77 -28.84
N ASN A 16 0.28 -11.76 -28.20
CA ASN A 16 1.35 -11.57 -27.22
C ASN A 16 2.44 -12.63 -27.37
N ALA A 17 3.68 -12.20 -27.57
CA ALA A 17 4.87 -13.04 -27.42
C ALA A 17 5.59 -12.63 -26.12
N THR A 18 5.60 -13.52 -25.13
CA THR A 18 6.36 -13.28 -23.89
C THR A 18 7.74 -13.90 -24.01
N VAL A 19 8.77 -13.07 -23.90
CA VAL A 19 10.18 -13.51 -23.91
C VAL A 19 10.78 -13.25 -22.54
N LEU A 20 11.24 -14.31 -21.87
CA LEU A 20 12.00 -14.20 -20.63
C LEU A 20 13.47 -13.97 -20.96
N THR A 21 14.01 -12.86 -20.53
CA THR A 21 15.42 -12.50 -20.72
C THR A 21 16.07 -12.09 -19.41
N ASN A 22 17.39 -12.23 -19.34
CA ASN A 22 18.13 -11.68 -18.22
C ASN A 22 18.27 -10.17 -18.37
N THR A 23 18.13 -9.44 -17.26
CA THR A 23 18.42 -8.00 -17.21
C THR A 23 19.89 -7.75 -16.87
N ASN A 24 20.46 -6.72 -17.51
CA ASN A 24 21.80 -6.20 -17.13
C ASN A 24 21.72 -5.26 -15.91
N VAL A 25 20.53 -4.82 -15.54
CA VAL A 25 20.27 -3.93 -14.40
C VAL A 25 19.96 -4.78 -13.17
N LYS A 26 20.91 -4.86 -12.25
CA LYS A 26 20.75 -5.67 -11.01
C LYS A 26 19.92 -4.91 -9.97
N GLY A 27 18.86 -5.55 -9.47
CA GLY A 27 18.17 -5.15 -8.27
C GLY A 27 18.98 -5.46 -7.00
N TYR A 28 18.54 -4.97 -5.86
CA TYR A 28 19.08 -5.31 -4.55
C TYR A 28 18.02 -5.20 -3.46
N ALA A 29 18.26 -5.89 -2.35
CA ALA A 29 17.54 -5.69 -1.10
C ALA A 29 18.55 -5.54 0.02
N PHE A 30 18.36 -4.54 0.88
CA PHE A 30 19.15 -4.27 2.07
C PHE A 30 18.22 -4.17 3.27
N SER A 31 18.65 -4.72 4.41
CA SER A 31 17.92 -4.62 5.67
C SER A 31 18.92 -4.52 6.82
N ALA A 32 18.66 -3.61 7.75
CA ALA A 32 19.42 -3.46 8.99
C ALA A 32 18.43 -3.42 10.17
N THR A 33 18.67 -4.26 11.18
CA THR A 33 17.85 -4.34 12.38
C THR A 33 18.71 -4.07 13.60
N GLY A 34 18.26 -3.18 14.47
CA GLY A 34 18.86 -2.93 15.79
C GLY A 34 17.77 -3.00 16.86
N GLY A 35 18.13 -3.40 18.06
CA GLY A 35 17.18 -3.48 19.14
C GLY A 35 17.80 -3.86 20.46
N PHE A 36 16.96 -4.01 21.48
CA PHE A 36 17.36 -4.42 22.82
C PHE A 36 16.36 -5.42 23.39
N THR A 37 16.85 -6.21 24.34
CA THR A 37 16.04 -7.18 25.10
C THR A 37 16.29 -6.95 26.59
N LEU A 38 15.21 -6.88 27.36
CA LEU A 38 15.20 -6.89 28.80
C LEU A 38 14.86 -8.30 29.30
N ASN A 39 15.86 -9.01 29.87
CA ASN A 39 15.71 -10.38 30.38
C ASN A 39 15.03 -10.33 31.69
N SER A 40 14.14 -10.17 32.22
CA SER A 40 13.51 -10.15 33.55
C SER A 40 14.15 -9.20 34.58
N TRP A 41 13.47 -8.13 34.86
CA TRP A 41 13.79 -7.19 35.91
C TRP A 41 12.53 -6.91 36.77
N HIS A 42 12.51 -7.37 38.00
CA HIS A 42 11.34 -7.24 38.89
C HIS A 42 10.00 -7.70 38.28
N GLY A 43 10.02 -8.81 37.53
CA GLY A 43 8.84 -9.35 36.86
C GLY A 43 8.57 -8.73 35.48
N LEU A 44 9.29 -7.68 35.12
CA LEU A 44 9.20 -7.05 33.80
C LEU A 44 10.20 -7.69 32.83
N SER A 45 9.76 -8.06 31.64
CA SER A 45 10.58 -8.53 30.53
C SER A 45 10.04 -8.00 29.20
N GLY A 46 10.92 -7.90 28.20
CA GLY A 46 10.46 -7.40 26.90
C GLY A 46 11.59 -7.23 25.91
N SER A 47 11.21 -6.81 24.72
CA SER A 47 12.18 -6.47 23.66
C SER A 47 11.59 -5.39 22.75
N ALA A 48 12.48 -4.63 22.11
CA ALA A 48 12.09 -3.69 21.06
C ALA A 48 13.15 -3.71 19.95
N PHE A 49 12.69 -3.78 18.72
CA PHE A 49 13.53 -3.83 17.52
C PHE A 49 13.01 -2.83 16.49
N TYR A 50 13.93 -2.13 15.86
CA TYR A 50 13.67 -1.31 14.70
C TYR A 50 14.40 -1.90 13.51
N THR A 51 13.70 -1.99 12.38
CA THR A 51 14.25 -2.44 11.11
C THR A 51 14.11 -1.33 10.08
N PHE A 52 15.22 -0.98 9.45
CA PHE A 52 15.24 -0.23 8.19
C PHE A 52 15.45 -1.19 7.04
N SER A 53 14.69 -1.02 5.94
CA SER A 53 14.91 -1.80 4.72
C SER A 53 14.68 -0.98 3.46
N GLU A 54 15.48 -1.26 2.44
CA GLU A 54 15.31 -0.74 1.08
C GLU A 54 15.50 -1.88 0.08
N ALA A 55 14.62 -1.95 -0.90
CA ALA A 55 14.77 -2.85 -2.03
C ALA A 55 14.50 -2.11 -3.33
N LYS A 56 15.30 -2.40 -4.36
CA LYS A 56 15.12 -1.91 -5.73
C LYS A 56 15.13 -3.05 -6.73
N GLU A 57 14.25 -2.97 -7.70
CA GLU A 57 14.06 -3.99 -8.73
C GLU A 57 13.75 -3.38 -10.08
N VAL A 58 13.86 -4.15 -11.14
CA VAL A 58 13.55 -3.72 -12.51
C VAL A 58 12.07 -3.94 -12.81
N THR A 59 11.54 -5.10 -12.46
CA THR A 59 10.13 -5.45 -12.68
C THR A 59 9.35 -5.40 -11.38
N ALA A 60 8.14 -4.88 -11.43
CA ALA A 60 7.25 -4.87 -10.27
C ALA A 60 6.67 -6.26 -9.92
N ASN A 61 6.77 -7.23 -10.85
CA ASN A 61 6.19 -8.57 -10.72
C ASN A 61 4.75 -8.58 -10.16
N ALA A 62 3.93 -7.70 -10.73
CA ALA A 62 2.61 -7.34 -10.20
C ALA A 62 1.49 -8.36 -10.51
N GLY A 63 1.81 -9.49 -11.14
CA GLY A 63 0.82 -10.47 -11.59
C GLY A 63 1.25 -11.91 -11.40
N SER A 64 0.27 -12.83 -11.51
CA SER A 64 0.45 -14.28 -11.39
C SER A 64 0.95 -14.95 -12.69
N SER A 65 0.91 -14.24 -13.82
CA SER A 65 1.43 -14.70 -15.11
C SER A 65 2.39 -13.66 -15.68
N ALA A 66 3.25 -14.07 -16.63
CA ALA A 66 4.20 -13.17 -17.26
C ALA A 66 3.50 -11.98 -17.94
N SER A 67 2.37 -12.22 -18.58
CA SER A 67 1.57 -11.18 -19.21
C SER A 67 1.00 -10.18 -18.19
N SER A 68 0.41 -10.68 -17.10
CA SER A 68 -0.14 -9.80 -16.04
C SER A 68 0.94 -9.06 -15.26
N ALA A 69 2.11 -9.68 -15.06
CA ALA A 69 3.25 -9.02 -14.44
C ALA A 69 3.79 -7.88 -15.32
N TRP A 70 3.83 -8.10 -16.64
CA TRP A 70 4.23 -7.10 -17.63
C TRP A 70 3.23 -5.94 -17.68
N SER A 71 1.93 -6.22 -17.85
CA SER A 71 0.89 -5.19 -17.97
C SER A 71 0.65 -4.41 -16.65
N GLY A 72 0.87 -5.05 -15.50
CA GLY A 72 0.76 -4.41 -14.18
C GLY A 72 2.02 -3.63 -13.76
N SER A 73 3.08 -3.64 -14.57
CA SER A 73 4.32 -2.92 -14.28
C SER A 73 4.19 -1.46 -14.68
N LEU A 74 3.93 -0.58 -13.71
CA LEU A 74 3.79 0.86 -13.96
C LEU A 74 5.08 1.45 -14.54
N THR A 75 4.95 2.25 -15.59
CA THR A 75 6.09 2.77 -16.36
C THR A 75 5.83 4.17 -16.91
N VAL A 76 6.87 4.80 -17.45
CA VAL A 76 6.76 6.09 -18.15
C VAL A 76 6.45 5.87 -19.64
N ASN A 77 7.17 4.95 -20.31
CA ASN A 77 7.03 4.71 -21.73
C ASN A 77 6.60 3.27 -22.05
N SER A 78 7.35 2.28 -21.58
CA SER A 78 7.08 0.88 -21.89
C SER A 78 7.52 -0.05 -20.76
N PRO A 79 6.72 -1.09 -20.44
CA PRO A 79 7.12 -2.12 -19.47
C PRO A 79 8.36 -2.92 -19.90
N ASN A 80 8.78 -2.82 -21.16
CA ASN A 80 10.00 -3.45 -21.66
C ASN A 80 11.28 -2.68 -21.30
N GLU A 81 11.15 -1.46 -20.79
CA GLU A 81 12.31 -0.68 -20.35
C GLU A 81 12.89 -1.23 -19.05
N GLN A 82 14.21 -1.45 -19.07
CA GLN A 82 14.92 -1.97 -17.91
C GLN A 82 15.49 -0.83 -17.07
N TYR A 83 14.69 -0.26 -16.17
CA TYR A 83 15.18 0.70 -15.19
C TYR A 83 14.88 0.27 -13.76
N LYS A 84 15.85 0.52 -12.89
CA LYS A 84 15.77 0.14 -11.48
C LYS A 84 15.00 1.18 -10.67
N THR A 85 13.95 0.74 -10.00
CA THR A 85 13.14 1.58 -9.10
C THR A 85 12.94 0.90 -7.74
N LEU A 86 12.35 1.62 -6.81
CA LEU A 86 11.97 1.06 -5.51
C LEU A 86 10.99 -0.11 -5.72
N SER A 87 11.20 -1.17 -4.95
CA SER A 87 10.30 -2.33 -4.95
C SER A 87 8.98 -2.01 -4.26
N ASN A 88 7.89 -2.50 -4.82
CA ASN A 88 6.56 -2.41 -4.21
C ASN A 88 6.50 -3.15 -2.85
N PHE A 89 7.32 -4.18 -2.66
CA PHE A 89 7.39 -4.97 -1.43
C PHE A 89 8.29 -4.36 -0.35
N SER A 90 8.95 -3.23 -0.63
CA SER A 90 9.82 -2.57 0.34
C SER A 90 9.00 -1.86 1.43
N VAL A 91 9.19 -2.30 2.67
CA VAL A 91 8.65 -1.65 3.88
C VAL A 91 9.82 -0.97 4.58
N PRO A 92 10.05 0.35 4.35
CA PRO A 92 11.30 1.00 4.75
C PRO A 92 11.50 1.07 6.26
N HIS A 93 10.45 1.16 7.02
CA HIS A 93 10.54 1.30 8.48
C HIS A 93 9.55 0.37 9.17
N ARG A 94 10.06 -0.39 10.14
CA ARG A 94 9.26 -1.27 11.01
C ARG A 94 9.78 -1.22 12.44
N ILE A 95 8.85 -1.15 13.38
CA ILE A 95 9.11 -1.30 14.81
C ILE A 95 8.29 -2.49 15.31
N VAL A 96 8.92 -3.37 16.07
CA VAL A 96 8.25 -4.47 16.78
C VAL A 96 8.72 -4.41 18.22
N ALA A 97 7.78 -4.39 19.17
CA ALA A 97 8.11 -4.42 20.57
C ALA A 97 7.13 -5.30 21.33
N ASN A 98 7.63 -5.92 22.39
CA ASN A 98 6.80 -6.61 23.37
C ASN A 98 7.24 -6.21 24.78
N LEU A 99 6.29 -6.19 25.69
CA LEU A 99 6.53 -5.97 27.10
C LEU A 99 5.60 -6.89 27.89
N THR A 100 6.17 -7.67 28.82
CA THR A 100 5.43 -8.58 29.69
C THR A 100 5.75 -8.26 31.13
N TYR A 101 4.71 -8.08 31.93
CA TYR A 101 4.83 -7.92 33.37
C TYR A 101 4.16 -9.08 34.11
N ASN A 102 4.95 -9.76 34.92
CA ASN A 102 4.51 -10.90 35.71
C ASN A 102 4.44 -10.50 37.21
N ILE A 103 3.26 -10.59 37.78
CA ILE A 103 3.03 -10.34 39.17
C ILE A 103 2.25 -11.50 39.80
N LYS A 104 2.88 -12.25 40.70
CA LYS A 104 2.30 -13.48 41.29
C LYS A 104 1.81 -14.45 40.19
N ASN A 105 0.50 -14.68 40.15
CA ASN A 105 -0.15 -15.60 39.20
C ASN A 105 -0.71 -14.90 37.97
N THR A 106 -0.49 -13.59 37.83
CA THR A 106 -0.98 -12.78 36.68
C THR A 106 0.17 -12.39 35.79
N SER A 107 -0.04 -12.51 34.48
CA SER A 107 0.86 -12.00 33.44
C SER A 107 0.10 -11.04 32.53
N ILE A 108 0.65 -9.85 32.32
CA ILE A 108 0.11 -8.84 31.41
C ILE A 108 1.15 -8.61 30.33
N GLY A 109 0.78 -8.90 29.09
CA GLY A 109 1.62 -8.74 27.91
C GLY A 109 1.05 -7.70 26.96
N VAL A 110 1.90 -6.79 26.50
CA VAL A 110 1.59 -5.83 25.43
C VAL A 110 2.51 -6.10 24.26
N TYR A 111 1.96 -6.20 23.08
CA TYR A 111 2.68 -6.34 21.83
C TYR A 111 2.38 -5.13 20.94
N TYR A 112 3.43 -4.50 20.42
CA TYR A 112 3.34 -3.39 19.49
C TYR A 112 3.96 -3.76 18.15
N SER A 113 3.28 -3.44 17.06
CA SER A 113 3.79 -3.50 15.70
C SER A 113 3.47 -2.21 14.97
N GLY A 114 4.51 -1.49 14.58
CA GLY A 114 4.42 -0.27 13.78
C GLY A 114 5.19 -0.42 12.48
N ALA A 115 4.59 -0.07 11.34
CA ALA A 115 5.26 -0.13 10.04
C ALA A 115 4.59 0.80 9.01
N ASN A 116 5.36 1.25 8.01
CA ASN A 116 4.77 1.68 6.75
C ASN A 116 4.09 0.48 6.09
N GLN A 117 2.92 0.70 5.48
CA GLN A 117 2.09 -0.39 4.97
C GLN A 117 2.45 -0.83 3.54
N GLY A 118 3.54 -0.31 2.99
CA GLY A 118 4.04 -0.58 1.64
C GLY A 118 4.21 0.68 0.82
N ARG A 119 4.49 0.49 -0.46
CA ARG A 119 4.72 1.58 -1.42
C ARG A 119 3.65 1.59 -2.50
N PHE A 120 3.44 2.75 -3.10
CA PHE A 120 2.55 2.90 -4.23
C PHE A 120 3.05 3.96 -5.22
N SER A 121 2.37 4.04 -6.35
CA SER A 121 2.59 5.00 -7.42
C SER A 121 1.30 5.72 -7.77
N TYR A 122 1.39 6.95 -8.24
CA TYR A 122 0.28 7.59 -8.96
C TYR A 122 0.36 7.22 -10.43
N TYR A 123 -0.77 6.90 -11.05
CA TYR A 123 -0.84 6.49 -12.44
C TYR A 123 -2.17 6.90 -13.09
N TYR A 124 -2.26 6.83 -14.40
CA TYR A 124 -3.52 7.02 -15.13
C TYR A 124 -4.32 5.73 -15.12
N SER A 125 -5.66 5.83 -15.03
CA SER A 125 -6.53 4.65 -14.97
C SER A 125 -6.68 3.92 -16.30
N ASN A 126 -6.22 4.54 -17.39
CA ASN A 126 -6.27 3.99 -18.74
C ASN A 126 -4.99 4.31 -19.50
N ASP A 127 -4.84 3.71 -20.67
CA ASP A 127 -3.73 3.91 -21.58
C ASP A 127 -3.66 5.37 -22.06
N VAL A 128 -2.58 6.07 -21.74
CA VAL A 128 -2.35 7.47 -22.10
C VAL A 128 -1.37 7.57 -23.26
N ASN A 129 -0.36 6.70 -23.31
CA ASN A 129 0.70 6.73 -24.31
C ASN A 129 0.33 5.99 -25.61
N GLY A 130 -0.74 5.18 -25.61
CA GLY A 130 -1.26 4.47 -26.80
C GLY A 130 -0.57 3.15 -27.08
N ASP A 131 0.09 2.53 -26.08
CA ASP A 131 0.78 1.24 -26.23
C ASP A 131 -0.14 0.02 -26.00
N GLY A 132 -1.40 0.26 -25.65
CA GLY A 132 -2.42 -0.76 -25.41
C GLY A 132 -2.46 -1.25 -23.95
N VAL A 133 -1.70 -0.64 -23.04
CA VAL A 133 -1.63 -1.03 -21.62
C VAL A 133 -1.92 0.14 -20.71
N ALA A 134 -2.80 -0.04 -19.72
CA ALA A 134 -3.17 0.99 -18.74
C ALA A 134 -2.20 0.95 -17.54
N ASN A 135 -0.96 1.32 -17.75
CA ASN A 135 0.09 1.29 -16.72
C ASN A 135 0.97 2.55 -16.70
N ASP A 136 0.48 3.64 -17.25
CA ASP A 136 1.23 4.89 -17.36
C ASP A 136 1.35 5.63 -16.04
N LEU A 137 2.58 5.92 -15.60
CA LEU A 137 2.84 6.77 -14.44
C LEU A 137 2.36 8.21 -14.69
N MET A 138 1.79 8.83 -13.66
CA MET A 138 1.17 10.14 -13.77
C MET A 138 2.22 11.26 -13.93
N TYR A 139 2.02 12.11 -14.92
CA TYR A 139 2.73 13.37 -15.05
C TYR A 139 2.01 14.44 -14.23
N ILE A 140 2.73 15.24 -13.46
CA ILE A 140 2.19 16.38 -12.72
C ILE A 140 2.42 17.64 -13.59
N PRO A 141 1.36 18.26 -14.11
CA PRO A 141 1.49 19.44 -14.96
C PRO A 141 2.27 20.57 -14.28
N LYS A 142 3.13 21.24 -15.02
CA LYS A 142 3.89 22.39 -14.54
C LYS A 142 2.95 23.56 -14.22
N SER A 143 1.91 23.72 -15.04
CA SER A 143 0.86 24.73 -14.87
C SER A 143 -0.47 24.20 -15.39
N ASP A 144 -1.55 24.93 -15.09
CA ASP A 144 -2.91 24.58 -15.53
C ASP A 144 -3.06 24.56 -17.06
N ALA A 145 -2.18 25.26 -17.79
CA ALA A 145 -2.19 25.28 -19.25
C ALA A 145 -1.74 23.96 -19.89
N GLU A 146 -1.07 23.08 -19.14
CA GLU A 146 -0.60 21.77 -19.63
C GLU A 146 -1.63 20.65 -19.47
N ILE A 147 -2.77 20.90 -18.84
CA ILE A 147 -3.80 19.89 -18.64
C ILE A 147 -5.16 20.43 -19.02
N LYS A 148 -5.92 19.63 -19.78
CA LYS A 148 -7.26 19.98 -20.22
C LYS A 148 -8.27 19.00 -19.65
N PHE A 149 -9.17 19.51 -18.82
CA PHE A 149 -10.30 18.72 -18.33
C PHE A 149 -11.52 18.86 -19.23
N VAL A 150 -12.34 17.80 -19.28
CA VAL A 150 -13.68 17.81 -19.86
C VAL A 150 -14.71 17.55 -18.76
N ASN A 151 -15.94 17.99 -18.96
CA ASN A 151 -17.01 17.79 -18.00
C ASN A 151 -17.26 16.29 -17.75
N ILE A 152 -17.46 15.90 -16.51
CA ILE A 152 -18.01 14.59 -16.16
C ILE A 152 -19.53 14.69 -16.21
N THR A 153 -20.16 13.86 -17.03
CA THR A 153 -21.61 13.86 -17.23
C THR A 153 -22.24 12.50 -16.90
N SER A 154 -23.54 12.53 -16.60
CA SER A 154 -24.41 11.36 -16.54
C SER A 154 -25.62 11.65 -17.42
N GLY A 155 -25.65 11.03 -18.59
CA GLY A 155 -26.57 11.45 -19.66
C GLY A 155 -26.31 12.92 -20.03
N SER A 156 -27.34 13.75 -20.01
CA SER A 156 -27.27 15.20 -20.28
C SER A 156 -26.88 16.05 -19.05
N THR A 157 -26.80 15.44 -17.85
CA THR A 157 -26.52 16.18 -16.62
C THR A 157 -25.03 16.29 -16.38
N VAL A 158 -24.52 17.51 -16.21
CA VAL A 158 -23.14 17.76 -15.80
C VAL A 158 -23.01 17.49 -14.29
N LEU A 159 -22.21 16.51 -13.90
CA LEU A 159 -21.89 16.18 -12.51
C LEU A 159 -20.76 17.05 -11.98
N PHE A 160 -19.70 17.21 -12.79
CA PHE A 160 -18.56 18.08 -12.48
C PHE A 160 -18.11 18.80 -13.74
N THR A 161 -17.94 20.11 -13.64
CA THR A 161 -17.39 20.91 -14.74
C THR A 161 -15.87 20.69 -14.86
N ALA A 162 -15.30 21.05 -16.02
CA ALA A 162 -13.85 21.04 -16.22
C ALA A 162 -13.12 21.89 -15.17
N GLN A 163 -13.66 23.07 -14.82
CA GLN A 163 -13.06 23.96 -13.83
C GLN A 163 -13.09 23.36 -12.41
N GLN A 164 -14.21 22.75 -12.00
CA GLN A 164 -14.30 22.07 -10.70
C GLN A 164 -13.28 20.95 -10.56
N GLN A 165 -13.01 20.21 -11.66
CA GLN A 165 -12.01 19.15 -11.66
C GLN A 165 -10.59 19.72 -11.61
N LEU A 166 -10.31 20.81 -12.30
CA LEU A 166 -9.01 21.50 -12.26
C LEU A 166 -8.69 22.00 -10.84
N ASP A 167 -9.68 22.63 -10.19
CA ASP A 167 -9.55 23.14 -8.82
C ASP A 167 -9.32 21.98 -7.83
N ALA A 168 -10.09 20.89 -7.98
CA ALA A 168 -9.93 19.69 -7.16
C ALA A 168 -8.59 19.01 -7.37
N PHE A 169 -8.10 18.94 -8.62
CA PHE A 169 -6.80 18.35 -8.94
C PHE A 169 -5.64 19.19 -8.39
N ASN A 170 -5.70 20.49 -8.50
CA ASN A 170 -4.71 21.38 -7.89
C ASN A 170 -4.72 21.28 -6.36
N LYS A 171 -5.90 21.14 -5.74
CA LYS A 171 -6.00 20.85 -4.31
C LYS A 171 -5.39 19.50 -3.97
N PHE A 172 -5.70 18.45 -4.76
CA PHE A 172 -5.11 17.11 -4.60
C PHE A 172 -3.58 17.15 -4.64
N ILE A 173 -2.99 17.88 -5.58
CA ILE A 173 -1.53 18.02 -5.72
C ILE A 173 -0.91 18.63 -4.45
N ARG A 174 -1.52 19.69 -3.90
CA ARG A 174 -1.06 20.32 -2.66
C ARG A 174 -1.19 19.42 -1.44
N ASP A 175 -2.36 18.80 -1.28
CA ASP A 175 -2.68 18.00 -0.09
C ASP A 175 -1.89 16.69 -0.01
N ASN A 176 -1.32 16.22 -1.13
CA ASN A 176 -0.59 14.96 -1.22
C ASN A 176 0.90 15.12 -1.56
N ASP A 177 1.50 16.28 -1.27
CA ASP A 177 2.94 16.57 -1.47
C ASP A 177 3.45 16.35 -2.90
N LEU A 178 2.59 16.55 -3.91
CA LEU A 178 2.93 16.39 -5.32
C LEU A 178 3.53 17.65 -5.96
N GLU A 179 3.53 18.79 -5.29
CA GLU A 179 4.07 20.05 -5.80
C GLU A 179 5.54 19.94 -6.26
N LYS A 180 6.35 19.14 -5.58
CA LYS A 180 7.76 18.86 -5.93
C LYS A 180 7.95 18.12 -7.27
N TYR A 181 6.88 17.55 -7.79
CA TYR A 181 6.86 16.84 -9.06
C TYR A 181 6.27 17.66 -10.21
N ARG A 182 5.94 18.95 -10.00
CA ARG A 182 5.48 19.82 -11.08
C ARG A 182 6.45 19.78 -12.27
N GLY A 183 5.92 19.53 -13.48
CA GLY A 183 6.68 19.37 -14.71
C GLY A 183 7.41 18.02 -14.84
N LYS A 184 7.07 17.01 -14.03
CA LYS A 184 7.74 15.69 -14.03
C LYS A 184 6.74 14.56 -13.93
N VAL A 185 7.14 13.39 -14.42
CA VAL A 185 6.44 12.13 -14.12
C VAL A 185 6.82 11.68 -12.70
N VAL A 186 5.85 11.18 -11.95
CA VAL A 186 6.09 10.66 -10.61
C VAL A 186 6.92 9.36 -10.65
N PRO A 187 7.74 9.08 -9.64
CA PRO A 187 8.53 7.86 -9.60
C PRO A 187 7.65 6.63 -9.31
N ARG A 188 7.95 5.50 -9.95
CA ARG A 188 7.34 4.20 -9.62
C ARG A 188 7.68 3.83 -8.17
N ASN A 189 6.66 3.46 -7.38
CA ASN A 189 6.75 3.09 -5.98
C ASN A 189 7.42 4.16 -5.10
N GLY A 190 7.33 5.44 -5.53
CA GLY A 190 7.95 6.57 -4.83
C GLY A 190 7.22 7.04 -3.58
N PHE A 191 6.01 6.57 -3.36
CA PHE A 191 5.13 7.01 -2.28
C PHE A 191 4.93 5.89 -1.25
N LEU A 192 4.63 6.27 -0.01
CA LEU A 192 4.41 5.35 1.09
C LEU A 192 2.96 5.39 1.53
N LEU A 193 2.38 4.23 1.74
CA LEU A 193 1.14 4.11 2.50
C LEU A 193 1.38 4.60 3.94
N PRO A 194 0.33 5.11 4.62
CA PRO A 194 0.44 5.62 5.97
C PRO A 194 1.07 4.63 6.93
N TRP A 195 1.65 5.14 8.01
CA TRP A 195 2.16 4.34 9.10
C TRP A 195 1.00 3.71 9.86
N ASN A 196 1.04 2.40 10.07
CA ASN A 196 0.07 1.68 10.89
C ASN A 196 0.68 1.36 12.26
N ASN A 197 -0.05 1.69 13.34
CA ASN A 197 0.29 1.35 14.71
C ASN A 197 -0.73 0.32 15.23
N ARG A 198 -0.28 -0.88 15.56
CA ARG A 198 -1.11 -1.92 16.13
C ARG A 198 -0.60 -2.30 17.51
N ILE A 199 -1.50 -2.36 18.45
CA ILE A 199 -1.24 -2.76 19.84
C ILE A 199 -2.14 -3.93 20.15
N ASP A 200 -1.58 -5.05 20.58
CA ASP A 200 -2.31 -6.20 21.10
C ASP A 200 -2.04 -6.30 22.63
N LEU A 201 -3.05 -6.71 23.39
CA LEU A 201 -2.98 -6.85 24.85
C LEU A 201 -3.40 -8.26 25.23
N ARG A 202 -2.59 -8.90 26.06
CA ARG A 202 -2.92 -10.19 26.67
C ARG A 202 -2.87 -10.09 28.20
N ILE A 203 -3.92 -10.54 28.85
CA ILE A 203 -3.96 -10.73 30.30
C ILE A 203 -4.18 -12.21 30.56
N SER A 204 -3.32 -12.82 31.35
CA SER A 204 -3.49 -14.22 31.74
C SER A 204 -3.36 -14.37 33.26
N GLN A 205 -4.22 -15.22 33.81
CA GLN A 205 -4.31 -15.50 35.24
C GLN A 205 -4.21 -17.02 35.45
N THR A 206 -3.24 -17.46 36.22
CA THR A 206 -3.21 -18.82 36.74
C THR A 206 -4.15 -18.90 37.95
N LEU A 207 -5.18 -19.72 37.83
CA LEU A 207 -6.21 -19.88 38.84
C LEU A 207 -5.80 -20.92 39.88
N PHE A 208 -5.27 -22.07 39.42
CA PHE A 208 -4.90 -23.18 40.27
C PHE A 208 -3.55 -23.75 39.81
N ASN A 209 -2.77 -24.17 40.82
CA ASN A 209 -1.52 -24.93 40.65
C ASN A 209 -1.60 -26.21 41.51
N ASN A 210 -1.15 -27.35 40.98
CA ASN A 210 -1.10 -28.63 41.68
C ASN A 210 -2.49 -29.09 42.20
N MET A 211 -3.54 -29.01 41.38
CA MET A 211 -4.92 -29.29 41.75
C MET A 211 -5.22 -30.79 41.78
N ALA A 212 -4.83 -31.54 40.75
CA ALA A 212 -5.02 -32.96 40.63
C ALA A 212 -3.70 -33.74 40.69
N SER A 213 -2.61 -33.21 40.15
CA SER A 213 -1.28 -33.78 40.26
C SER A 213 -0.23 -32.69 40.44
N LYS A 214 1.00 -33.08 40.82
CA LYS A 214 2.12 -32.15 40.97
C LYS A 214 2.52 -31.61 39.58
N GLY A 215 2.33 -30.30 39.39
CA GLY A 215 2.68 -29.62 38.14
C GLY A 215 1.47 -29.14 37.33
N ASP A 216 0.25 -29.59 37.62
CA ASP A 216 -0.95 -29.13 36.94
C ASP A 216 -1.14 -27.64 37.07
N LYS A 217 -1.66 -27.01 36.02
CA LYS A 217 -2.03 -25.60 36.02
C LYS A 217 -3.34 -25.39 35.27
N VAL A 218 -4.20 -24.59 35.88
CA VAL A 218 -5.38 -24.03 35.22
C VAL A 218 -5.15 -22.56 35.00
N GLN A 219 -5.25 -22.12 33.77
CA GLN A 219 -5.03 -20.74 33.40
C GLN A 219 -6.20 -20.24 32.54
N ILE A 220 -6.61 -19.00 32.79
CA ILE A 220 -7.54 -18.24 31.94
C ILE A 220 -6.77 -17.11 31.28
N SER A 221 -7.08 -16.80 30.04
CA SER A 221 -6.51 -15.64 29.34
C SER A 221 -7.57 -14.83 28.64
N LEU A 222 -7.35 -13.52 28.56
CA LEU A 222 -8.11 -12.57 27.78
C LEU A 222 -7.13 -11.89 26.83
N ASP A 223 -7.33 -12.10 25.54
CA ASP A 223 -6.49 -11.57 24.47
C ASP A 223 -7.28 -10.53 23.68
N PHE A 224 -6.77 -9.30 23.63
CA PHE A 224 -7.29 -8.24 22.78
C PHE A 224 -6.35 -8.04 21.60
N ILE A 225 -6.83 -8.34 20.42
CA ILE A 225 -6.15 -8.09 19.15
C ILE A 225 -6.55 -6.70 18.67
N ASN A 226 -5.60 -5.90 18.27
CA ASN A 226 -5.79 -4.49 17.89
C ASN A 226 -6.48 -3.66 18.99
N PHE A 227 -6.00 -3.79 20.23
CA PHE A 227 -6.53 -3.10 21.42
C PHE A 227 -6.61 -1.57 21.23
N GLY A 228 -5.66 -0.97 20.49
CA GLY A 228 -5.70 0.45 20.18
C GLY A 228 -6.99 0.87 19.46
N ASN A 229 -7.54 0.01 18.60
CA ASN A 229 -8.78 0.27 17.88
C ASN A 229 -10.01 0.25 18.80
N LEU A 230 -9.98 -0.53 19.90
CA LEU A 230 -11.01 -0.49 20.94
C LEU A 230 -11.06 0.89 21.64
N LEU A 231 -9.90 1.53 21.84
CA LEU A 231 -9.81 2.85 22.45
C LEU A 231 -10.18 3.98 21.49
N ASN A 232 -9.78 3.84 20.23
CA ASN A 232 -10.09 4.80 19.17
C ASN A 232 -10.23 4.07 17.84
N SER A 233 -11.42 4.12 17.27
CA SER A 233 -11.78 3.42 16.02
C SER A 233 -10.94 3.82 14.80
N LYS A 234 -10.11 4.87 14.89
CA LYS A 234 -9.18 5.29 13.83
C LYS A 234 -7.78 4.69 13.99
N TRP A 235 -7.47 4.03 15.11
CA TRP A 235 -6.16 3.44 15.36
C TRP A 235 -6.09 2.00 14.84
N GLY A 236 -4.90 1.57 14.43
CA GLY A 236 -4.67 0.21 13.97
C GLY A 236 -5.40 -0.20 12.70
N ILE A 237 -5.91 0.78 11.93
CA ILE A 237 -6.56 0.54 10.66
C ILE A 237 -5.50 0.45 9.56
N GLN A 238 -5.65 -0.53 8.69
CA GLN A 238 -4.83 -0.63 7.49
C GLN A 238 -5.42 0.25 6.40
N ASP A 239 -4.56 1.04 5.75
CA ASP A 239 -4.90 1.77 4.55
C ASP A 239 -4.52 0.98 3.29
N TYR A 240 -5.27 1.17 2.22
CA TYR A 240 -4.99 0.62 0.92
C TYR A 240 -5.20 1.68 -0.18
N ASN A 241 -4.61 1.47 -1.33
CA ASN A 241 -4.74 2.37 -2.47
C ASN A 241 -6.18 2.43 -2.99
N VAL A 242 -6.57 3.57 -3.53
CA VAL A 242 -7.90 3.75 -4.16
C VAL A 242 -8.09 2.90 -5.42
N SER A 243 -7.02 2.32 -5.98
CA SER A 243 -7.03 1.46 -7.18
C SER A 243 -6.08 0.26 -7.04
N SER A 244 -6.24 -0.76 -7.88
CA SER A 244 -5.57 -2.07 -7.74
C SER A 244 -4.05 -2.03 -7.81
N TYR A 245 -3.44 -1.13 -8.60
CA TYR A 245 -1.98 -1.07 -8.82
C TYR A 245 -1.33 0.13 -8.13
N GLY A 246 -2.10 0.97 -7.44
CA GLY A 246 -1.64 2.20 -6.82
C GLY A 246 -2.76 3.22 -6.67
N ALA A 247 -2.47 4.50 -6.89
CA ALA A 247 -3.45 5.57 -6.85
C ALA A 247 -3.71 6.11 -8.26
N ALA A 248 -4.75 5.61 -8.92
CA ALA A 248 -5.24 6.22 -10.15
C ALA A 248 -6.08 7.44 -9.81
N ILE A 249 -5.75 8.58 -10.37
CA ILE A 249 -6.43 9.86 -10.09
C ILE A 249 -7.09 10.43 -11.32
N LEU A 250 -6.47 10.22 -12.48
CA LEU A 250 -6.91 10.74 -13.77
C LEU A 250 -7.21 9.62 -14.75
N SER A 251 -8.17 9.87 -15.62
CA SER A 251 -8.45 9.08 -16.81
C SER A 251 -8.36 9.97 -18.04
N LYS A 252 -7.67 9.52 -19.08
CA LYS A 252 -7.66 10.17 -20.40
C LYS A 252 -9.04 10.02 -21.02
N SER A 253 -9.59 11.10 -21.52
CA SER A 253 -10.84 11.12 -22.26
C SER A 253 -10.58 11.00 -23.77
N GLY A 254 -11.38 10.20 -24.45
CA GLY A 254 -11.25 9.98 -25.89
C GLY A 254 -10.31 8.84 -26.27
N SER A 255 -9.94 8.76 -27.57
CA SER A 255 -9.07 7.71 -28.10
C SER A 255 -7.63 7.83 -27.58
N ALA A 256 -6.94 6.69 -27.45
CA ALA A 256 -5.53 6.61 -27.06
C ALA A 256 -4.60 7.43 -27.99
N ALA A 257 -4.94 7.56 -29.27
CA ALA A 257 -4.11 8.22 -30.29
C ALA A 257 -4.34 9.74 -30.40
N THR A 258 -5.05 10.39 -29.45
CA THR A 258 -5.33 11.83 -29.55
C THR A 258 -4.08 12.66 -29.20
N PRO A 259 -3.58 13.54 -30.10
CA PRO A 259 -2.37 14.32 -29.88
C PRO A 259 -2.46 15.32 -28.70
N ASP A 260 -3.66 15.82 -28.43
CA ASP A 260 -3.96 16.76 -27.33
C ASP A 260 -4.98 16.11 -26.39
N PRO A 261 -4.54 15.27 -25.44
CA PRO A 261 -5.43 14.52 -24.58
C PRO A 261 -6.18 15.42 -23.60
N SER A 262 -7.46 15.17 -23.46
CA SER A 262 -8.25 15.71 -22.34
C SER A 262 -8.43 14.64 -21.26
N PHE A 263 -8.71 15.10 -20.05
CA PHE A 263 -8.76 14.24 -18.87
C PHE A 263 -10.06 14.43 -18.08
N THR A 264 -10.38 13.44 -17.28
CA THR A 264 -11.34 13.52 -16.19
C THR A 264 -10.68 13.04 -14.90
N MET A 265 -11.03 13.64 -13.77
CA MET A 265 -10.68 13.07 -12.47
C MET A 265 -11.53 11.85 -12.17
N LEU A 266 -10.92 10.85 -11.54
CA LEU A 266 -11.66 9.70 -11.03
C LEU A 266 -12.56 10.12 -9.85
N ARG A 267 -13.56 9.28 -9.58
CA ARG A 267 -14.53 9.50 -8.52
C ARG A 267 -14.40 8.41 -7.46
N ASP A 268 -14.62 8.80 -6.22
CA ASP A 268 -14.88 7.92 -5.10
C ASP A 268 -16.32 8.15 -4.63
N GLY A 269 -17.21 7.24 -5.02
CA GLY A 269 -18.65 7.41 -4.86
C GLY A 269 -19.17 8.64 -5.65
N SER A 270 -19.78 9.58 -4.95
CA SER A 270 -20.33 10.81 -5.53
C SER A 270 -19.34 11.95 -5.66
N ASN A 271 -18.12 11.82 -5.09
CA ASN A 271 -17.13 12.89 -5.04
C ASN A 271 -15.94 12.62 -5.97
N LEU A 272 -15.19 13.65 -6.32
CA LEU A 272 -13.87 13.50 -6.94
C LEU A 272 -12.90 12.92 -5.93
N VAL A 273 -11.95 12.08 -6.40
CA VAL A 273 -10.91 11.49 -5.54
C VAL A 273 -10.09 12.61 -4.88
N SER A 274 -10.05 12.62 -3.55
CA SER A 274 -9.34 13.61 -2.74
C SER A 274 -8.15 13.03 -1.96
N SER A 275 -8.06 11.69 -1.86
CA SER A 275 -6.96 10.98 -1.20
C SER A 275 -6.48 9.84 -2.07
N PRO A 276 -5.18 9.53 -2.08
CA PRO A 276 -4.64 8.36 -2.79
C PRO A 276 -4.96 7.03 -2.09
N THR A 277 -5.35 7.10 -0.83
CA THR A 277 -5.60 5.94 0.02
C THR A 277 -6.94 6.08 0.74
N ARG A 278 -7.45 4.95 1.17
CA ARG A 278 -8.64 4.85 2.01
C ARG A 278 -8.47 3.75 3.06
N PRO A 279 -9.09 3.92 4.24
CA PRO A 279 -9.02 2.91 5.30
C PRO A 279 -9.75 1.63 4.88
N ALA A 280 -9.18 0.49 5.23
CA ALA A 280 -9.83 -0.81 5.08
C ALA A 280 -10.95 -0.95 6.11
N SER A 281 -12.18 -1.06 5.64
CA SER A 281 -13.35 -1.34 6.49
C SER A 281 -13.65 -2.84 6.47
N THR A 282 -12.84 -3.62 7.20
CA THR A 282 -13.01 -5.06 7.31
C THR A 282 -12.92 -5.50 8.78
N THR A 283 -13.47 -6.66 9.10
CA THR A 283 -13.37 -7.26 10.44
C THR A 283 -11.91 -7.53 10.84
N ALA A 284 -11.00 -7.70 9.87
CA ALA A 284 -9.57 -7.89 10.13
C ALA A 284 -8.85 -6.63 10.62
N THR A 285 -9.45 -5.45 10.44
CA THR A 285 -8.89 -4.15 10.87
C THR A 285 -9.53 -3.62 12.13
N THR A 286 -10.57 -4.27 12.66
CA THR A 286 -11.21 -3.92 13.93
C THR A 286 -10.61 -4.73 15.09
N TRP A 287 -10.86 -4.31 16.30
CA TRP A 287 -10.45 -5.05 17.48
C TRP A 287 -11.24 -6.37 17.62
N THR A 288 -10.59 -7.36 18.21
CA THR A 288 -11.21 -8.65 18.53
C THR A 288 -10.75 -9.06 19.94
N ALA A 289 -11.66 -9.63 20.74
CA ALA A 289 -11.34 -10.22 22.04
C ALA A 289 -11.54 -11.72 21.99
N MET A 290 -10.61 -12.46 22.61
CA MET A 290 -10.68 -13.92 22.79
C MET A 290 -10.51 -14.27 24.24
N LEU A 291 -11.39 -15.13 24.73
CA LEU A 291 -11.27 -15.75 26.06
C LEU A 291 -10.67 -17.15 25.86
N GLY A 292 -9.55 -17.40 26.51
CA GLY A 292 -8.84 -18.67 26.48
C GLY A 292 -8.88 -19.40 27.84
N PHE A 293 -9.00 -20.72 27.79
CA PHE A 293 -8.85 -21.61 28.94
C PHE A 293 -7.78 -22.63 28.61
N LYS A 294 -6.82 -22.83 29.51
CA LYS A 294 -5.74 -23.79 29.36
C LYS A 294 -5.59 -24.63 30.60
N TYR A 295 -5.64 -25.93 30.44
CA TYR A 295 -5.18 -26.89 31.45
C TYR A 295 -3.88 -27.53 30.97
N SER A 296 -2.90 -27.57 31.85
CA SER A 296 -1.58 -28.23 31.62
C SER A 296 -1.39 -29.25 32.73
N PHE A 297 -0.94 -30.46 32.37
CA PHE A 297 -0.72 -31.59 33.27
C PHE A 297 0.64 -32.22 32.99
#